data_552ccd325a1cb74500453218727b4031
#
_entry.id   552ccd325a1cb74500453218727b4031
#
_cell.length_a   1.000
_cell.length_b   1.000
_cell.length_c   1.000
_cell.angle_alpha   90.00
_cell.angle_beta   90.00
_cell.angle_gamma   90.00
#
_symmetry.space_group_name_H-M   'P 1'
#
loop_
_entity.id
_entity.type
_entity.pdbx_description
1 polymer ?
#
loop_
_entity_poly.entity_id
_entity_poly.type
_entity_poly.pdbx_seq_one_letter_code
_entity_poly.pdbx_strand_id
1 'polypeptide(L)'
;MKNLIGNTPLIKIKYEYKGIIRNMYAKLEYYNYTGSIKDRIAEYIIKESIRDGSLKEGMPIIEATSGNTGISFSALGRLYNHDVHIFMPDWVSSERINIMKLYGAKVYLVSKEDGGFKECIRRADELAKELNGFRPNQFDNEKNVLAHYNTTGVEIIDKIKNINAFVNGIG
;
A
#
# COMPACT_ATOMS: atom_id res chain seq x y z
N MET A 1 18.85 5.54 4.27
CA MET A 1 17.69 6.41 4.59
C MET A 1 16.98 5.81 5.79
N LYS A 2 16.92 6.58 6.90
CA LYS A 2 16.20 6.14 8.11
C LYS A 2 14.71 6.10 7.81
N ASN A 3 14.12 5.00 8.15
CA ASN A 3 12.70 4.61 8.17
C ASN A 3 11.69 5.77 8.06
N LEU A 4 11.32 6.08 6.82
CA LEU A 4 10.18 6.95 6.52
C LEU A 4 8.86 6.18 6.56
N ILE A 5 8.91 4.86 6.78
CA ILE A 5 7.76 3.96 6.81
C ILE A 5 7.74 3.23 8.14
N GLY A 6 6.56 3.15 8.73
CA GLY A 6 6.39 2.58 10.06
C GLY A 6 6.77 3.52 11.19
N ASN A 7 6.73 3.02 12.42
CA ASN A 7 6.93 3.78 13.66
C ASN A 7 6.10 5.08 13.71
N THR A 8 4.94 5.05 13.09
CA THR A 8 4.04 6.20 13.03
C THR A 8 3.55 6.59 14.42
N PRO A 9 3.24 7.87 14.66
CA PRO A 9 2.75 8.31 15.96
C PRO A 9 1.48 7.57 16.36
N LEU A 10 1.38 7.24 17.66
CA LEU A 10 0.17 6.75 18.29
C LEU A 10 -0.26 7.78 19.33
N ILE A 11 -1.34 8.49 19.05
CA ILE A 11 -1.86 9.55 19.92
C ILE A 11 -3.00 9.05 20.77
N LYS A 12 -3.08 9.56 22.00
CA LYS A 12 -4.18 9.32 22.93
C LYS A 12 -5.17 10.47 22.87
N ILE A 13 -6.42 10.16 22.58
CA ILE A 13 -7.53 11.11 22.51
C ILE A 13 -8.47 10.83 23.67
N LYS A 14 -8.68 11.84 24.52
CA LYS A 14 -9.74 11.80 25.55
C LYS A 14 -11.03 12.31 24.95
N TYR A 15 -12.12 11.61 25.18
CA TYR A 15 -13.45 12.04 24.75
C TYR A 15 -14.49 11.69 25.82
N GLU A 16 -15.58 12.42 25.85
CA GLU A 16 -16.73 12.15 26.71
C GLU A 16 -17.88 11.58 25.88
N TYR A 17 -18.47 10.51 26.37
CA TYR A 17 -19.67 9.93 25.80
C TYR A 17 -20.64 9.55 26.90
N LYS A 18 -21.85 10.11 26.89
CA LYS A 18 -22.91 9.93 27.89
C LYS A 18 -22.41 10.19 29.35
N GLY A 19 -21.67 11.28 29.54
CA GLY A 19 -21.12 11.67 30.83
C GLY A 19 -19.91 10.83 31.30
N ILE A 20 -19.44 9.89 30.52
CA ILE A 20 -18.29 9.02 30.86
C ILE A 20 -17.07 9.43 30.01
N ILE A 21 -15.98 9.76 30.69
CA ILE A 21 -14.69 10.04 30.05
C ILE A 21 -14.05 8.73 29.62
N ARG A 22 -13.66 8.65 28.36
CA ARG A 22 -13.01 7.51 27.72
C ARG A 22 -11.73 7.91 27.02
N ASN A 23 -10.92 6.91 26.70
CA ASN A 23 -9.72 7.09 25.90
C ASN A 23 -9.86 6.30 24.60
N MET A 24 -9.43 6.91 23.51
CA MET A 24 -9.22 6.27 22.20
C MET A 24 -7.78 6.51 21.79
N TYR A 25 -7.19 5.55 21.11
CA TYR A 25 -5.86 5.70 20.51
C TYR A 25 -5.98 5.72 19.01
N ALA A 26 -5.31 6.65 18.38
CA ALA A 26 -5.27 6.76 16.92
C ALA A 26 -3.83 6.64 16.43
N LYS A 27 -3.60 5.66 15.54
CA LYS A 27 -2.31 5.48 14.88
C LYS A 27 -2.31 6.25 13.58
N LEU A 28 -1.40 7.23 13.47
CA LEU A 28 -1.41 8.24 12.41
C LEU A 28 -0.64 7.74 11.18
N GLU A 29 -1.26 6.87 10.40
CA GLU A 29 -0.64 6.23 9.24
C GLU A 29 -0.35 7.17 8.06
N TYR A 30 -0.88 8.39 8.07
CA TYR A 30 -0.51 9.42 7.09
C TYR A 30 0.90 10.01 7.31
N TYR A 31 1.59 9.62 8.40
CA TYR A 31 3.01 9.94 8.61
C TYR A 31 3.97 9.01 7.85
N ASN A 32 3.47 7.97 7.17
CA ASN A 32 4.29 7.17 6.26
C ASN A 32 4.73 8.01 5.03
N TYR A 33 5.70 7.52 4.31
CA TYR A 33 6.42 8.21 3.22
C TYR A 33 5.52 8.82 2.14
N THR A 34 4.52 8.10 1.65
CA THR A 34 3.56 8.61 0.67
C THR A 34 2.23 9.04 1.30
N GLY A 35 2.14 9.04 2.62
CA GLY A 35 0.98 9.51 3.37
C GLY A 35 -0.09 8.45 3.64
N SER A 36 0.21 7.17 3.58
CA SER A 36 -0.77 6.12 3.87
C SER A 36 -0.18 4.85 4.48
N ILE A 37 -1.05 4.03 5.07
CA ILE A 37 -0.71 2.70 5.59
C ILE A 37 -0.21 1.75 4.48
N LYS A 38 -0.49 2.05 3.22
CA LYS A 38 -0.10 1.19 2.08
C LYS A 38 1.40 1.17 1.83
N ASP A 39 2.13 2.15 2.32
CA ASP A 39 3.59 2.15 2.27
C ASP A 39 4.19 0.94 2.99
N ARG A 40 3.59 0.53 4.12
CA ARG A 40 4.02 -0.65 4.87
C ARG A 40 3.92 -1.92 4.05
N ILE A 41 2.79 -2.09 3.35
CA ILE A 41 2.54 -3.26 2.49
C ILE A 41 3.52 -3.26 1.33
N ALA A 42 3.66 -2.13 0.64
CA ALA A 42 4.51 -2.03 -0.54
C ALA A 42 5.99 -2.26 -0.19
N GLU A 43 6.48 -1.64 0.89
CA GLU A 43 7.86 -1.86 1.35
C GLU A 43 8.11 -3.32 1.75
N TYR A 44 7.21 -3.90 2.51
CA TYR A 44 7.35 -5.27 2.99
C TYR A 44 7.36 -6.27 1.82
N ILE A 45 6.40 -6.13 0.89
CA ILE A 45 6.32 -6.99 -0.30
C ILE A 45 7.59 -6.86 -1.14
N ILE A 46 8.07 -5.65 -1.42
CA ILE A 46 9.29 -5.43 -2.20
C ILE A 46 10.49 -6.09 -1.51
N LYS A 47 10.74 -5.78 -0.23
CA LYS A 47 11.89 -6.31 0.51
C LYS A 47 11.90 -7.83 0.60
N GLU A 48 10.75 -8.42 0.94
CA GLU A 48 10.63 -9.87 1.05
C GLU A 48 10.74 -10.56 -0.30
N SER A 49 10.27 -9.92 -1.38
CA SER A 49 10.36 -10.50 -2.73
C SER A 49 11.75 -10.36 -3.34
N ILE A 50 12.51 -9.33 -2.96
CA ILE A 50 13.96 -9.27 -3.26
C ILE A 50 14.70 -10.36 -2.49
N ARG A 51 14.38 -10.54 -1.21
CA ARG A 51 15.03 -11.53 -0.34
C ARG A 51 14.80 -12.97 -0.79
N ASP A 52 13.59 -13.31 -1.21
CA ASP A 52 13.26 -14.67 -1.69
C ASP A 52 13.54 -14.88 -3.18
N GLY A 53 14.01 -13.84 -3.89
CA GLY A 53 14.38 -13.91 -5.31
C GLY A 53 13.21 -13.86 -6.28
N SER A 54 11.97 -13.61 -5.81
CA SER A 54 10.79 -13.46 -6.68
C SER A 54 10.75 -12.09 -7.37
N LEU A 55 11.36 -11.06 -6.79
CA LEU A 55 11.61 -9.76 -7.42
C LEU A 55 13.11 -9.60 -7.67
N LYS A 56 13.53 -9.70 -8.93
CA LYS A 56 14.93 -9.60 -9.35
C LYS A 56 15.26 -8.20 -9.83
N GLU A 57 16.54 -7.83 -9.80
CA GLU A 57 17.05 -6.57 -10.34
C GLU A 57 16.56 -6.33 -11.78
N GLY A 58 16.10 -5.12 -12.07
CA GLY A 58 15.58 -4.73 -13.39
C GLY A 58 14.18 -5.26 -13.71
N MET A 59 13.61 -6.16 -12.90
CA MET A 59 12.26 -6.67 -13.10
C MET A 59 11.22 -5.56 -12.84
N PRO A 60 10.31 -5.23 -13.77
CA PRO A 60 9.29 -4.23 -13.52
C PRO A 60 8.23 -4.73 -12.52
N ILE A 61 7.71 -3.81 -11.71
CA ILE A 61 6.59 -4.06 -10.79
C ILE A 61 5.30 -3.66 -11.51
N ILE A 62 4.34 -4.58 -11.59
CA ILE A 62 3.06 -4.32 -12.27
C ILE A 62 1.91 -4.58 -11.29
N GLU A 63 1.03 -3.59 -11.07
CA GLU A 63 -0.08 -3.72 -10.13
C GLU A 63 -1.38 -3.14 -10.68
N ALA A 64 -2.50 -3.76 -10.28
CA ALA A 64 -3.85 -3.24 -10.50
C ALA A 64 -4.39 -2.64 -9.20
N THR A 65 -4.68 -1.35 -9.19
CA THR A 65 -5.11 -0.64 -7.98
C THR A 65 -5.81 0.67 -8.32
N SER A 66 -6.75 1.08 -7.49
CA SER A 66 -7.46 2.37 -7.65
C SER A 66 -6.95 3.48 -6.73
N GLY A 67 -5.93 3.23 -5.89
CA GLY A 67 -5.61 4.18 -4.85
C GLY A 67 -4.20 4.13 -4.27
N ASN A 68 -4.13 4.25 -2.95
CA ASN A 68 -2.89 4.43 -2.20
C ASN A 68 -1.83 3.34 -2.43
N THR A 69 -2.25 2.11 -2.71
CA THR A 69 -1.31 1.02 -3.04
C THR A 69 -0.49 1.34 -4.29
N GLY A 70 -1.14 1.89 -5.32
CA GLY A 70 -0.45 2.32 -6.54
C GLY A 70 0.54 3.45 -6.28
N ILE A 71 0.17 4.42 -5.46
CA ILE A 71 1.08 5.51 -5.05
C ILE A 71 2.29 4.94 -4.31
N SER A 72 2.06 4.05 -3.35
CA SER A 72 3.12 3.42 -2.57
C SER A 72 4.08 2.59 -3.44
N PHE A 73 3.56 1.74 -4.33
CA PHE A 73 4.42 0.98 -5.26
C PHE A 73 5.14 1.88 -6.25
N SER A 74 4.52 2.96 -6.73
CA SER A 74 5.18 3.92 -7.62
C SER A 74 6.39 4.57 -6.97
N ALA A 75 6.23 5.07 -5.74
CA ALA A 75 7.30 5.70 -4.99
C ALA A 75 8.41 4.71 -4.60
N LEU A 76 8.03 3.57 -4.03
CA LEU A 76 8.99 2.58 -3.52
C LEU A 76 9.63 1.77 -4.64
N GLY A 77 8.91 1.42 -5.68
CA GLY A 77 9.49 0.77 -6.85
C GLY A 77 10.62 1.62 -7.43
N ARG A 78 10.38 2.92 -7.60
CA ARG A 78 11.43 3.86 -8.04
C ARG A 78 12.61 3.91 -7.07
N LEU A 79 12.35 3.92 -5.76
CA LEU A 79 13.38 3.94 -4.73
C LEU A 79 14.27 2.68 -4.76
N TYR A 80 13.68 1.54 -5.13
CA TYR A 80 14.39 0.25 -5.27
C TYR A 80 14.86 -0.03 -6.70
N ASN A 81 14.86 0.99 -7.60
CA ASN A 81 15.30 0.91 -9.00
C ASN A 81 14.51 -0.07 -9.86
N HIS A 82 13.20 -0.16 -9.63
CA HIS A 82 12.28 -0.90 -10.47
C HIS A 82 11.37 0.04 -11.25
N ASP A 83 11.16 -0.23 -12.53
CA ASP A 83 10.07 0.39 -13.28
C ASP A 83 8.72 -0.06 -12.73
N VAL A 84 7.74 0.86 -12.70
CA VAL A 84 6.42 0.58 -12.14
C VAL A 84 5.34 0.84 -13.17
N HIS A 85 4.46 -0.13 -13.33
CA HIS A 85 3.30 -0.07 -14.20
C HIS A 85 2.02 -0.25 -13.37
N ILE A 86 1.11 0.73 -13.42
CA ILE A 86 -0.13 0.71 -12.64
C ILE A 86 -1.32 0.71 -13.60
N PHE A 87 -2.16 -0.30 -13.48
CA PHE A 87 -3.47 -0.35 -14.11
C PHE A 87 -4.53 0.12 -13.14
N MET A 88 -5.36 1.07 -13.55
CA MET A 88 -6.40 1.63 -12.70
C MET A 88 -7.62 2.08 -13.49
N PRO A 89 -8.80 2.12 -12.84
CA PRO A 89 -9.99 2.65 -13.46
C PRO A 89 -9.83 4.13 -13.85
N ASP A 90 -10.47 4.57 -14.94
CA ASP A 90 -10.37 5.94 -15.44
C ASP A 90 -11.19 6.97 -14.64
N TRP A 91 -12.13 6.50 -13.81
CA TRP A 91 -12.97 7.35 -12.94
C TRP A 91 -12.34 7.70 -11.59
N VAL A 92 -11.06 7.36 -11.38
CA VAL A 92 -10.32 7.77 -10.18
C VAL A 92 -9.88 9.24 -10.29
N SER A 93 -9.57 9.86 -9.14
CA SER A 93 -9.18 11.26 -9.14
C SER A 93 -7.86 11.50 -9.88
N SER A 94 -7.79 12.62 -10.59
CA SER A 94 -6.60 13.04 -11.36
C SER A 94 -5.36 13.23 -10.47
N GLU A 95 -5.55 13.63 -9.20
CA GLU A 95 -4.46 13.80 -8.24
C GLU A 95 -3.70 12.50 -8.04
N ARG A 96 -4.40 11.35 -7.90
CA ARG A 96 -3.75 10.04 -7.74
C ARG A 96 -2.93 9.66 -8.95
N ILE A 97 -3.48 9.87 -10.14
CA ILE A 97 -2.79 9.62 -11.43
C ILE A 97 -1.51 10.47 -11.50
N ASN A 98 -1.63 11.76 -11.18
CA ASN A 98 -0.53 12.70 -11.26
C ASN A 98 0.60 12.38 -10.25
N ILE A 99 0.24 11.99 -9.03
CA ILE A 99 1.22 11.56 -8.02
C ILE A 99 1.98 10.32 -8.46
N MET A 100 1.30 9.30 -8.99
CA MET A 100 1.97 8.09 -9.49
C MET A 100 2.93 8.40 -10.65
N LYS A 101 2.50 9.25 -11.59
CA LYS A 101 3.33 9.73 -12.70
C LYS A 101 4.53 10.55 -12.21
N LEU A 102 4.35 11.37 -11.18
CA LEU A 102 5.43 12.15 -10.56
C LEU A 102 6.52 11.23 -9.98
N TYR A 103 6.14 10.09 -9.41
CA TYR A 103 7.08 9.05 -8.97
C TYR A 103 7.66 8.20 -10.13
N GLY A 104 7.29 8.51 -11.38
CA GLY A 104 7.82 7.85 -12.58
C GLY A 104 7.08 6.58 -13.00
N ALA A 105 5.92 6.29 -12.41
CA ALA A 105 5.13 5.14 -12.83
C ALA A 105 4.44 5.36 -14.18
N LYS A 106 4.34 4.31 -14.98
CA LYS A 106 3.50 4.26 -16.17
C LYS A 106 2.09 3.87 -15.74
N VAL A 107 1.12 4.76 -15.98
CA VAL A 107 -0.26 4.57 -15.55
C VAL A 107 -1.15 4.29 -16.77
N TYR A 108 -1.88 3.19 -16.71
CA TYR A 108 -2.81 2.71 -17.72
C TYR A 108 -4.24 2.82 -17.19
N LEU A 109 -5.06 3.59 -17.86
CA LEU A 109 -6.45 3.79 -17.47
C LEU A 109 -7.36 2.82 -18.21
N VAL A 110 -8.33 2.26 -17.50
CA VAL A 110 -9.31 1.32 -18.03
C VAL A 110 -10.71 1.85 -17.75
N SER A 111 -11.52 1.98 -18.79
CA SER A 111 -12.90 2.46 -18.66
C SER A 111 -13.85 1.40 -18.09
N LYS A 112 -15.05 1.82 -17.69
CA LYS A 112 -16.12 0.88 -17.30
C LYS A 112 -16.53 0.01 -18.47
N GLU A 113 -16.62 0.61 -19.66
CA GLU A 113 -16.99 -0.03 -20.92
C GLU A 113 -16.02 -1.13 -21.29
N ASP A 114 -14.72 -0.92 -21.01
CA ASP A 114 -13.67 -1.92 -21.23
C ASP A 114 -13.64 -3.05 -20.17
N GLY A 115 -14.50 -3.01 -19.14
CA GLY A 115 -14.57 -4.03 -18.09
C GLY A 115 -14.09 -3.57 -16.70
N GLY A 116 -13.69 -2.32 -16.55
CA GLY A 116 -13.41 -1.68 -15.28
C GLY A 116 -12.26 -2.33 -14.51
N PHE A 117 -12.41 -2.49 -13.18
CA PHE A 117 -11.33 -2.96 -12.33
C PHE A 117 -10.90 -4.42 -12.62
N LYS A 118 -11.83 -5.29 -13.03
CA LYS A 118 -11.50 -6.68 -13.44
C LYS A 118 -10.57 -6.69 -14.65
N GLU A 119 -10.82 -5.79 -15.58
CA GLU A 119 -9.97 -5.61 -16.76
C GLU A 119 -8.59 -5.02 -16.39
N CYS A 120 -8.51 -4.14 -15.39
CA CYS A 120 -7.22 -3.69 -14.85
C CYS A 120 -6.37 -4.89 -14.38
N ILE A 121 -6.97 -5.82 -13.63
CA ILE A 121 -6.28 -7.03 -13.16
C ILE A 121 -5.82 -7.87 -14.35
N ARG A 122 -6.71 -8.16 -15.30
CA ARG A 122 -6.39 -8.97 -16.48
C ARG A 122 -5.24 -8.39 -17.30
N ARG A 123 -5.29 -7.08 -17.60
CA ARG A 123 -4.22 -6.40 -18.36
C ARG A 123 -2.91 -6.32 -17.57
N ALA A 124 -2.98 -6.17 -16.25
CA ALA A 124 -1.80 -6.22 -15.40
C ALA A 124 -1.12 -7.60 -15.43
N ASP A 125 -1.91 -8.68 -15.41
CA ASP A 125 -1.40 -10.05 -15.49
C ASP A 125 -0.79 -10.36 -16.87
N GLU A 126 -1.40 -9.85 -17.93
CA GLU A 126 -0.87 -9.99 -19.29
C GLU A 126 0.47 -9.26 -19.44
N LEU A 127 0.54 -8.00 -19.04
CA LEU A 127 1.77 -7.22 -19.11
C LEU A 127 2.88 -7.83 -18.25
N ALA A 128 2.52 -8.39 -17.08
CA ALA A 128 3.50 -9.06 -16.23
C ALA A 128 4.09 -10.31 -16.92
N LYS A 129 3.29 -11.07 -17.64
CA LYS A 129 3.79 -12.22 -18.43
C LYS A 129 4.66 -11.74 -19.59
N GLU A 130 4.25 -10.70 -20.32
CA GLU A 130 4.97 -10.14 -21.47
C GLU A 130 6.36 -9.61 -21.07
N LEU A 131 6.43 -8.85 -19.97
CA LEU A 131 7.66 -8.22 -19.49
C LEU A 131 8.46 -9.10 -18.52
N ASN A 132 8.02 -10.33 -18.24
CA ASN A 132 8.55 -11.16 -17.14
C ASN A 132 8.63 -10.34 -15.82
N GLY A 133 7.56 -9.60 -15.52
CA GLY A 133 7.49 -8.65 -14.43
C GLY A 133 6.93 -9.25 -13.14
N PHE A 134 7.14 -8.54 -12.05
CA PHE A 134 6.67 -8.92 -10.72
C PHE A 134 5.26 -8.38 -10.47
N ARG A 135 4.35 -9.27 -10.03
CA ARG A 135 3.00 -8.94 -9.58
C ARG A 135 2.94 -8.95 -8.05
N PRO A 136 2.84 -7.79 -7.38
CA PRO A 136 2.60 -7.73 -5.94
C PRO A 136 1.30 -8.42 -5.52
N ASN A 137 0.25 -8.31 -6.34
CA ASN A 137 -1.06 -8.94 -6.15
C ASN A 137 -1.61 -8.76 -4.73
N GLN A 138 -1.81 -7.49 -4.34
CA GLN A 138 -2.08 -7.09 -2.96
C GLN A 138 -3.23 -7.83 -2.27
N PHE A 139 -4.21 -8.34 -3.04
CA PHE A 139 -5.41 -8.98 -2.49
C PHE A 139 -5.18 -10.44 -2.08
N ASP A 140 -4.23 -11.13 -2.72
CA ASP A 140 -3.98 -12.56 -2.51
C ASP A 140 -2.58 -12.83 -1.90
N ASN A 141 -1.75 -11.80 -1.76
CA ASN A 141 -0.38 -11.94 -1.27
C ASN A 141 -0.33 -11.93 0.26
N GLU A 142 0.03 -13.07 0.85
CA GLU A 142 0.18 -13.21 2.31
C GLU A 142 1.16 -12.20 2.92
N LYS A 143 2.13 -11.71 2.15
CA LYS A 143 3.06 -10.67 2.60
C LYS A 143 2.34 -9.37 3.00
N ASN A 144 1.13 -9.12 2.48
CA ASN A 144 0.27 -8.02 2.93
C ASN A 144 -0.13 -8.19 4.40
N VAL A 145 -0.59 -9.38 4.78
CA VAL A 145 -0.94 -9.70 6.17
C VAL A 145 0.31 -9.64 7.05
N LEU A 146 1.40 -10.25 6.60
CA LEU A 146 2.66 -10.27 7.34
C LEU A 146 3.26 -8.88 7.54
N ALA A 147 3.07 -7.95 6.62
CA ALA A 147 3.48 -6.56 6.78
C ALA A 147 2.85 -5.94 8.03
N HIS A 148 1.55 -6.12 8.22
CA HIS A 148 0.85 -5.60 9.40
C HIS A 148 1.13 -6.40 10.66
N TYR A 149 1.25 -7.71 10.55
CA TYR A 149 1.58 -8.57 11.68
C TYR A 149 2.96 -8.21 12.27
N ASN A 150 3.98 -8.05 11.42
CA ASN A 150 5.35 -7.81 11.84
C ASN A 150 5.68 -6.33 12.12
N THR A 151 4.81 -5.39 11.75
CA THR A 151 5.06 -3.95 11.93
C THR A 151 3.94 -3.26 12.69
N THR A 152 2.80 -3.01 12.07
CA THR A 152 1.69 -2.24 12.64
C THR A 152 1.19 -2.84 13.96
N GLY A 153 0.99 -4.15 13.98
CA GLY A 153 0.53 -4.89 15.16
C GLY A 153 1.52 -4.79 16.31
N VAL A 154 2.80 -5.02 16.04
CA VAL A 154 3.88 -4.91 17.03
C VAL A 154 3.93 -3.49 17.61
N GLU A 155 3.93 -2.46 16.77
CA GLU A 155 3.97 -1.07 17.20
C GLU A 155 2.79 -0.68 18.11
N ILE A 156 1.61 -1.27 17.89
CA ILE A 156 0.40 -1.03 18.70
C ILE A 156 0.53 -1.75 20.04
N ILE A 157 0.86 -3.05 20.03
CA ILE A 157 0.91 -3.89 21.24
C ILE A 157 2.02 -3.43 22.19
N ASP A 158 3.14 -2.97 21.66
CA ASP A 158 4.24 -2.43 22.47
C ASP A 158 3.81 -1.21 23.29
N LYS A 159 2.92 -0.37 22.74
CA LYS A 159 2.46 0.87 23.37
C LYS A 159 1.17 0.73 24.17
N ILE A 160 0.29 -0.21 23.80
CA ILE A 160 -1.01 -0.40 24.47
C ILE A 160 -1.12 -1.84 24.94
N LYS A 161 -1.04 -2.03 26.28
CA LYS A 161 -1.07 -3.38 26.87
C LYS A 161 -2.46 -4.01 26.90
N ASN A 162 -3.51 -3.19 27.05
CA ASN A 162 -4.89 -3.65 27.14
C ASN A 162 -5.73 -2.98 26.05
N ILE A 163 -6.12 -3.75 25.07
CA ILE A 163 -6.94 -3.29 23.94
C ILE A 163 -8.32 -3.93 24.06
N ASN A 164 -9.36 -3.12 24.28
CA ASN A 164 -10.74 -3.59 24.37
C ASN A 164 -11.41 -3.73 23.00
N ALA A 165 -11.01 -2.88 22.05
CA ALA A 165 -11.53 -2.89 20.69
C ALA A 165 -10.48 -2.37 19.72
N PHE A 166 -10.48 -2.92 18.50
CA PHE A 166 -9.70 -2.44 17.37
C PHE A 166 -10.65 -2.05 16.25
N VAL A 167 -10.45 -0.85 15.70
CA VAL A 167 -11.28 -0.31 14.61
C VAL A 167 -10.41 0.07 13.45
N ASN A 168 -10.75 -0.41 12.26
CA ASN A 168 -10.05 -0.10 11.03
C ASN A 168 -11.04 0.02 9.87
N GLY A 169 -10.67 0.78 8.83
CA GLY A 169 -11.39 0.77 7.57
C GLY A 169 -11.16 -0.53 6.81
N ILE A 170 -12.23 -1.06 6.23
CA ILE A 170 -12.18 -2.21 5.31
C ILE A 170 -12.54 -1.67 3.93
N GLY A 171 -11.69 -1.90 2.94
CA GLY A 171 -11.90 -1.47 1.58
C GLY A 171 -11.51 -2.54 0.57
#